data_b5dacb7c9673f6989fe8d6cfe9ef5daa
#
_entry.id   b5dacb7c9673f6989fe8d6cfe9ef5daa
#
_cell.length_a   1.000
_cell.length_b   1.000
_cell.length_c   1.000
_cell.angle_alpha   90.00
_cell.angle_beta   90.00
_cell.angle_gamma   90.00
#
_symmetry.space_group_name_H-M   'P 1'
#
loop_
_entity.id
_entity.type
_entity.pdbx_description
1 polymer ?
#
loop_
_entity_poly.entity_id
_entity_poly.type
_entity_poly.pdbx_seq_one_letter_code
_entity_poly.pdbx_strand_id
1 'polypeptide(L)'
;MLPFWTIGAFAGLRRAEIERLSWSEVDFDADVIEVKASKAKTATRRLVTIQPNLREWLALYRTRVGGVCPVNLQRKINEDRERAELRSGWPQNALRHSFGSYHLAQFNDAAKLALEMGNSPATIFRHYRQLVKPKQADRYWKIAPAVTGKKVVQFATA
;
A
#
# COMPACT_ATOMS: atom_id res chain seq x y z
N MET A 1 -7.75 11.09 1.97
CA MET A 1 -6.52 10.56 1.31
C MET A 1 -6.03 9.22 1.88
N LEU A 2 -6.51 8.84 3.06
CA LEU A 2 -6.04 7.64 3.76
C LEU A 2 -5.99 6.36 2.90
N PRO A 3 -7.06 5.97 2.14
CA PRO A 3 -7.00 4.76 1.31
C PRO A 3 -5.89 4.78 0.26
N PHE A 4 -5.62 5.92 -0.38
CA PHE A 4 -4.51 6.04 -1.34
C PHE A 4 -3.16 5.69 -0.71
N TRP A 5 -2.87 6.26 0.47
CA TRP A 5 -1.61 6.04 1.16
C TRP A 5 -1.48 4.61 1.69
N THR A 6 -2.54 4.07 2.31
CA THR A 6 -2.51 2.74 2.91
C THR A 6 -2.49 1.62 1.88
N ILE A 7 -3.23 1.74 0.77
CA ILE A 7 -3.16 0.79 -0.35
C ILE A 7 -1.77 0.84 -1.00
N GLY A 8 -1.20 2.03 -1.20
CA GLY A 8 0.15 2.16 -1.72
C GLY A 8 1.19 1.50 -0.82
N ALA A 9 1.10 1.72 0.49
CA ALA A 9 2.03 1.18 1.47
C ALA A 9 1.83 -0.33 1.70
N PHE A 10 0.61 -0.82 1.88
CA PHE A 10 0.33 -2.17 2.38
C PHE A 10 -0.22 -3.16 1.35
N ALA A 11 -0.47 -2.71 0.12
CA ALA A 11 -0.79 -3.57 -1.03
C ALA A 11 0.16 -3.35 -2.21
N GLY A 12 1.02 -2.34 -2.16
CA GLY A 12 2.07 -2.11 -3.14
C GLY A 12 1.58 -1.82 -4.56
N LEU A 13 0.35 -1.35 -4.74
CA LEU A 13 -0.15 -0.95 -6.04
C LEU A 13 0.64 0.24 -6.60
N ARG A 14 0.78 0.31 -7.93
CA ARG A 14 1.34 1.50 -8.58
C ARG A 14 0.38 2.67 -8.43
N ARG A 15 0.91 3.86 -8.33
CA ARG A 15 0.11 5.08 -8.24
C ARG A 15 -1.02 5.12 -9.27
N ALA A 16 -0.70 4.92 -10.54
CA ALA A 16 -1.69 4.94 -11.62
C ALA A 16 -2.75 3.82 -11.53
N GLU A 17 -2.45 2.72 -10.84
CA GLU A 17 -3.41 1.66 -10.54
C GLU A 17 -4.38 2.10 -9.44
N ILE A 18 -3.87 2.73 -8.36
CA ILE A 18 -4.71 3.26 -7.28
C ILE A 18 -5.59 4.41 -7.78
N GLU A 19 -5.09 5.28 -8.64
CA GLU A 19 -5.85 6.39 -9.25
C GLU A 19 -7.10 5.90 -10.00
N ARG A 20 -7.00 4.71 -10.59
CA ARG A 20 -8.08 4.09 -11.38
C ARG A 20 -8.87 3.03 -10.62
N LEU A 21 -8.50 2.75 -9.35
CA LEU A 21 -9.14 1.73 -8.55
C LEU A 21 -10.56 2.16 -8.15
N SER A 22 -11.50 1.23 -8.24
CA SER A 22 -12.86 1.37 -7.72
C SER A 22 -13.04 0.56 -6.44
N TRP A 23 -13.91 1.02 -5.55
CA TRP A 23 -14.27 0.26 -4.35
C TRP A 23 -14.89 -1.11 -4.67
N SER A 24 -15.52 -1.29 -5.83
CA SER A 24 -16.02 -2.58 -6.30
C SER A 24 -14.92 -3.60 -6.63
N GLU A 25 -13.65 -3.17 -6.65
CA GLU A 25 -12.48 -4.02 -6.87
C GLU A 25 -11.75 -4.35 -5.56
N VAL A 26 -12.27 -3.86 -4.43
CA VAL A 26 -11.77 -4.15 -3.07
C VAL A 26 -12.75 -5.12 -2.41
N ASP A 27 -12.40 -6.40 -2.45
CA ASP A 27 -13.21 -7.45 -1.84
C ASP A 27 -12.76 -7.68 -0.40
N PHE A 28 -13.59 -7.22 0.54
CA PHE A 28 -13.33 -7.34 1.97
C PHE A 28 -13.68 -8.73 2.54
N ASP A 29 -14.44 -9.52 1.81
CA ASP A 29 -14.85 -10.85 2.26
C ASP A 29 -13.82 -11.90 1.82
N ALA A 30 -13.26 -11.74 0.61
CA ALA A 30 -12.14 -12.54 0.14
C ALA A 30 -10.76 -12.01 0.55
N ASP A 31 -10.68 -10.84 1.19
CA ASP A 31 -9.43 -10.14 1.55
C ASP A 31 -8.48 -9.91 0.36
N VAL A 32 -9.02 -9.43 -0.78
CA VAL A 32 -8.23 -9.16 -1.98
C VAL A 32 -8.59 -7.83 -2.63
N ILE A 33 -7.61 -7.22 -3.30
CA ILE A 33 -7.79 -6.13 -4.25
C ILE A 33 -7.57 -6.69 -5.65
N GLU A 34 -8.56 -6.58 -6.52
CA GLU A 34 -8.42 -6.95 -7.92
C GLU A 34 -7.84 -5.79 -8.73
N VAL A 35 -6.69 -6.00 -9.35
CA VAL A 35 -6.14 -5.07 -10.35
C VAL A 35 -6.45 -5.63 -11.74
N LYS A 36 -7.44 -5.04 -12.40
CA LYS A 36 -7.88 -5.47 -13.74
C LYS A 36 -6.81 -5.23 -14.80
N ALA A 37 -6.75 -6.07 -15.81
CA ALA A 37 -5.80 -5.96 -16.92
C ALA A 37 -5.82 -4.58 -17.60
N SER A 38 -7.00 -4.00 -17.80
CA SER A 38 -7.18 -2.65 -18.39
C SER A 38 -6.59 -1.51 -17.56
N LYS A 39 -6.32 -1.75 -16.28
CA LYS A 39 -5.76 -0.79 -15.33
C LYS A 39 -4.29 -1.06 -15.00
N ALA A 40 -3.81 -2.26 -15.29
CA ALA A 40 -2.43 -2.67 -15.01
C ALA A 40 -1.46 -2.20 -16.09
N LYS A 41 -0.27 -1.78 -15.71
CA LYS A 41 0.80 -1.38 -16.65
C LYS A 41 1.20 -2.52 -17.60
N THR A 42 1.14 -3.75 -17.12
CA THR A 42 1.52 -4.98 -17.84
C THR A 42 0.34 -5.67 -18.53
N ALA A 43 -0.86 -5.05 -18.54
CA ALA A 43 -2.10 -5.62 -19.06
C ALA A 43 -2.44 -7.03 -18.53
N THR A 44 -2.00 -7.35 -17.31
CA THR A 44 -2.25 -8.64 -16.66
C THR A 44 -3.11 -8.42 -15.42
N ARG A 45 -4.24 -9.13 -15.36
CA ARG A 45 -5.10 -9.19 -14.17
C ARG A 45 -4.34 -9.85 -13.03
N ARG A 46 -4.46 -9.29 -11.81
CA ARG A 46 -3.91 -9.91 -10.61
C ARG A 46 -4.75 -9.61 -9.37
N LEU A 47 -4.62 -10.46 -8.38
CA LEU A 47 -5.17 -10.27 -7.05
C LEU A 47 -4.03 -9.91 -6.10
N VAL A 48 -4.29 -8.96 -5.21
CA VAL A 48 -3.35 -8.52 -4.18
C VAL A 48 -4.01 -8.74 -2.83
N THR A 49 -3.34 -9.45 -1.94
CA THR A 49 -3.85 -9.77 -0.60
C THR A 49 -4.03 -8.50 0.24
N ILE A 50 -5.19 -8.33 0.85
CA ILE A 50 -5.42 -7.32 1.88
C ILE A 50 -4.85 -7.87 3.20
N GLN A 51 -3.69 -7.36 3.59
CA GLN A 51 -3.06 -7.73 4.86
C GLN A 51 -3.90 -7.23 6.05
N PRO A 52 -3.81 -7.87 7.24
CA PRO A 52 -4.64 -7.50 8.40
C PRO A 52 -4.62 -6.01 8.75
N ASN A 53 -3.44 -5.39 8.76
CA ASN A 53 -3.31 -3.96 9.01
C ASN A 53 -3.98 -3.09 7.94
N LEU A 54 -3.90 -3.47 6.66
CA LEU A 54 -4.61 -2.76 5.59
C LEU A 54 -6.12 -2.89 5.75
N ARG A 55 -6.60 -4.07 6.13
CA ARG A 55 -8.03 -4.30 6.43
C ARG A 55 -8.53 -3.35 7.51
N GLU A 56 -7.76 -3.15 8.57
CA GLU A 56 -8.09 -2.18 9.64
C GLU A 56 -8.15 -0.74 9.12
N TRP A 57 -7.16 -0.33 8.31
CA TRP A 57 -7.15 0.99 7.69
C TRP A 57 -8.34 1.24 6.76
N LEU A 58 -8.82 0.22 6.06
CA LEU A 58 -9.92 0.32 5.11
C LEU A 58 -11.29 0.03 5.72
N ALA A 59 -11.37 -0.38 6.98
CA ALA A 59 -12.63 -0.79 7.63
C ALA A 59 -13.75 0.25 7.53
N LEU A 60 -13.42 1.54 7.67
CA LEU A 60 -14.39 2.65 7.57
C LEU A 60 -14.86 2.93 6.13
N TYR A 61 -14.31 2.24 5.15
CA TYR A 61 -14.62 2.45 3.73
C TYR A 61 -15.39 1.30 3.08
N ARG A 62 -15.77 0.26 3.84
CA ARG A 62 -16.43 -0.96 3.32
C ARG A 62 -17.72 -0.69 2.54
N THR A 63 -18.46 0.36 2.87
CA THR A 63 -19.71 0.74 2.21
C THR A 63 -19.53 1.78 1.11
N ARG A 64 -18.29 2.18 0.81
CA ARG A 64 -18.02 3.19 -0.21
C ARG A 64 -18.21 2.61 -1.61
N VAL A 65 -18.64 3.47 -2.52
CA VAL A 65 -18.82 3.17 -3.95
C VAL A 65 -18.04 4.16 -4.80
N GLY A 66 -17.82 3.83 -6.07
CA GLY A 66 -17.09 4.67 -7.02
C GLY A 66 -15.58 4.56 -6.87
N GLY A 67 -14.84 5.60 -7.24
CA GLY A 67 -13.38 5.62 -7.21
C GLY A 67 -12.81 5.68 -5.79
N VAL A 68 -11.70 5.00 -5.57
CA VAL A 68 -10.96 5.05 -4.29
C VAL A 68 -10.31 6.41 -4.07
N CYS A 69 -9.81 7.01 -5.14
CA CYS A 69 -9.14 8.30 -5.09
C CYS A 69 -10.09 9.48 -5.27
N PRO A 70 -9.83 10.62 -4.62
CA PRO A 70 -10.59 11.86 -4.84
C PRO A 70 -10.21 12.50 -6.18
N VAL A 71 -11.10 13.33 -6.72
CA VAL A 71 -10.91 14.03 -8.00
C VAL A 71 -9.61 14.86 -8.03
N ASN A 72 -9.27 15.57 -6.96
CA ASN A 72 -8.09 16.43 -6.87
C ASN A 72 -6.88 15.74 -6.24
N LEU A 73 -6.59 14.49 -6.65
CA LEU A 73 -5.58 13.64 -6.01
C LEU A 73 -4.20 14.31 -5.91
N GLN A 74 -3.69 14.92 -7.00
CA GLN A 74 -2.34 15.52 -6.98
C GLN A 74 -2.23 16.67 -5.96
N ARG A 75 -3.24 17.54 -5.89
CA ARG A 75 -3.27 18.61 -4.90
C ARG A 75 -3.25 18.04 -3.47
N LYS A 76 -4.09 17.04 -3.22
CA LYS A 76 -4.17 16.39 -1.89
C LYS A 76 -2.89 15.63 -1.51
N ILE A 77 -2.21 15.02 -2.47
CA ILE A 77 -0.88 14.43 -2.24
C ILE A 77 0.10 15.49 -1.79
N ASN A 78 0.13 16.64 -2.47
CA ASN A 78 1.03 17.73 -2.13
C ASN A 78 0.73 18.30 -0.73
N GLU A 79 -0.56 18.52 -0.41
CA GLU A 79 -1.00 18.98 0.91
C GLU A 79 -0.60 18.00 2.03
N ASP A 80 -0.80 16.70 1.83
CA ASP A 80 -0.43 15.68 2.82
C ASP A 80 1.10 15.59 3.00
N ARG A 81 1.87 15.68 1.91
CA ARG A 81 3.33 15.70 1.98
C ARG A 81 3.87 16.94 2.68
N GLU A 82 3.22 18.07 2.48
CA GLU A 82 3.56 19.32 3.14
C GLU A 82 3.32 19.22 4.66
N ARG A 83 2.15 18.70 5.07
CA ARG A 83 1.84 18.46 6.49
C ARG A 83 2.78 17.46 7.17
N ALA A 84 3.29 16.50 6.40
CA ALA A 84 4.23 15.49 6.89
C ALA A 84 5.70 15.95 6.77
N GLU A 85 5.95 17.22 6.38
CA GLU A 85 7.29 17.77 6.16
C GLU A 85 8.14 17.00 5.12
N LEU A 86 7.46 16.33 4.18
CA LEU A 86 8.07 15.48 3.14
C LEU A 86 8.10 16.18 1.77
N ARG A 87 8.29 17.50 1.75
CA ARG A 87 8.26 18.31 0.50
C ARG A 87 9.37 17.96 -0.48
N SER A 88 10.57 17.70 0.01
CA SER A 88 11.74 17.33 -0.79
C SER A 88 12.13 15.88 -0.59
N GLY A 89 12.70 15.26 -1.63
CA GLY A 89 13.30 13.94 -1.50
C GLY A 89 12.34 12.74 -1.44
N TRP A 90 11.02 12.91 -1.68
CA TRP A 90 10.11 11.76 -1.75
C TRP A 90 10.40 10.92 -3.01
N PRO A 91 10.93 9.69 -2.87
CA PRO A 91 11.29 8.89 -4.03
C PRO A 91 10.06 8.46 -4.83
N GLN A 92 10.23 8.30 -6.14
CA GLN A 92 9.20 7.73 -6.98
C GLN A 92 8.87 6.31 -6.52
N ASN A 93 7.58 5.98 -6.43
CA ASN A 93 7.08 4.67 -5.98
C ASN A 93 7.55 4.26 -4.56
N ALA A 94 7.91 5.21 -3.69
CA ALA A 94 8.42 4.93 -2.34
C ALA A 94 7.55 3.93 -1.57
N LEU A 95 6.22 4.13 -1.52
CA LEU A 95 5.30 3.23 -0.83
C LEU A 95 5.35 1.80 -1.39
N ARG A 96 5.36 1.68 -2.71
CA ARG A 96 5.45 0.37 -3.37
C ARG A 96 6.83 -0.29 -3.13
N HIS A 97 7.91 0.47 -3.08
CA HIS A 97 9.22 -0.05 -2.71
C HIS A 97 9.25 -0.51 -1.26
N SER A 98 8.63 0.24 -0.35
CA SER A 98 8.46 -0.18 1.04
C SER A 98 7.68 -1.49 1.12
N PHE A 99 6.50 -1.58 0.48
CA PHE A 99 5.74 -2.83 0.42
C PHE A 99 6.60 -4.01 -0.01
N GLY A 100 7.29 -3.91 -1.16
CA GLY A 100 8.11 -5.00 -1.69
C GLY A 100 9.23 -5.45 -0.73
N SER A 101 9.93 -4.49 -0.12
CA SER A 101 11.03 -4.77 0.81
C SER A 101 10.53 -5.42 2.10
N TYR A 102 9.49 -4.86 2.71
CA TYR A 102 8.92 -5.37 3.96
C TYR A 102 8.14 -6.68 3.77
N HIS A 103 7.47 -6.86 2.61
CA HIS A 103 6.79 -8.11 2.28
C HIS A 103 7.79 -9.25 2.12
N LEU A 104 8.86 -9.04 1.34
CA LEU A 104 9.87 -10.07 1.17
C LEU A 104 10.56 -10.44 2.48
N ALA A 105 10.85 -9.45 3.32
CA ALA A 105 11.48 -9.69 4.63
C ALA A 105 10.55 -10.42 5.62
N GLN A 106 9.23 -10.23 5.52
CA GLN A 106 8.24 -10.85 6.41
C GLN A 106 7.89 -12.28 5.98
N PHE A 107 7.60 -12.45 4.68
CA PHE A 107 7.00 -13.68 4.17
C PHE A 107 7.99 -14.58 3.43
N ASN A 108 9.15 -14.06 3.05
CA ASN A 108 10.23 -14.75 2.32
C ASN A 108 9.74 -15.48 1.05
N ASP A 109 8.70 -14.97 0.41
CA ASP A 109 8.08 -15.52 -0.81
C ASP A 109 8.17 -14.51 -1.96
N ALA A 110 9.25 -14.64 -2.74
CA ALA A 110 9.50 -13.77 -3.89
C ALA A 110 8.54 -14.06 -5.06
N ALA A 111 8.04 -15.29 -5.20
CA ALA A 111 7.13 -15.66 -6.26
C ALA A 111 5.75 -15.03 -6.01
N LYS A 112 5.21 -15.18 -4.82
CA LYS A 112 3.96 -14.51 -4.40
C LYS A 112 4.07 -12.99 -4.54
N LEU A 113 5.14 -12.41 -4.04
CA LEU A 113 5.38 -10.97 -4.14
C LEU A 113 5.43 -10.50 -5.61
N ALA A 114 6.07 -11.28 -6.49
CA ALA A 114 6.15 -10.96 -7.92
C ALA A 114 4.75 -10.94 -8.56
N LEU A 115 3.90 -11.93 -8.24
CA LEU A 115 2.51 -11.98 -8.71
C LEU A 115 1.71 -10.77 -8.20
N GLU A 116 1.73 -10.50 -6.90
CA GLU A 116 0.98 -9.39 -6.29
C GLU A 116 1.45 -8.03 -6.81
N MET A 117 2.75 -7.82 -6.96
CA MET A 117 3.28 -6.57 -7.52
C MET A 117 3.15 -6.48 -9.05
N GLY A 118 2.86 -7.56 -9.77
CA GLY A 118 2.91 -7.59 -11.24
C GLY A 118 4.32 -7.27 -11.75
N ASN A 119 5.32 -7.92 -11.18
CA ASN A 119 6.73 -7.88 -11.54
C ASN A 119 7.23 -9.29 -11.87
N SER A 120 8.41 -9.41 -12.49
CA SER A 120 9.07 -10.71 -12.59
C SER A 120 9.79 -11.07 -11.28
N PRO A 121 9.97 -12.36 -10.94
CA PRO A 121 10.79 -12.78 -9.79
C PRO A 121 12.21 -12.20 -9.85
N ALA A 122 12.82 -12.12 -11.01
CA ALA A 122 14.14 -11.53 -11.20
C ALA A 122 14.17 -10.04 -10.79
N THR A 123 13.09 -9.29 -11.08
CA THR A 123 12.95 -7.91 -10.63
C THR A 123 12.86 -7.83 -9.10
N ILE A 124 12.11 -8.76 -8.47
CA ILE A 124 12.00 -8.79 -7.01
C ILE A 124 13.38 -9.04 -6.37
N PHE A 125 14.11 -10.06 -6.82
CA PHE A 125 15.43 -10.36 -6.29
C PHE A 125 16.42 -9.21 -6.48
N ARG A 126 16.41 -8.54 -7.62
CA ARG A 126 17.32 -7.42 -7.92
C ARG A 126 17.09 -6.22 -7.00
N HIS A 127 15.83 -5.89 -6.71
CA HIS A 127 15.47 -4.63 -6.07
C HIS A 127 15.12 -4.74 -4.58
N TYR A 128 14.75 -5.93 -4.07
CA TYR A 128 14.19 -6.05 -2.72
C TYR A 128 14.94 -7.04 -1.80
N ARG A 129 15.91 -7.79 -2.36
CA ARG A 129 16.65 -8.76 -1.55
C ARG A 129 17.49 -8.06 -0.47
N GLN A 130 17.31 -8.51 0.78
CA GLN A 130 18.13 -8.10 1.94
C GLN A 130 18.10 -6.61 2.32
N LEU A 131 17.10 -5.85 1.90
CA LEU A 131 17.00 -4.43 2.24
C LEU A 131 16.45 -4.17 3.65
N VAL A 132 15.70 -5.11 4.23
CA VAL A 132 15.00 -4.95 5.50
C VAL A 132 15.28 -6.13 6.41
N LYS A 133 15.53 -5.85 7.69
CA LYS A 133 15.69 -6.87 8.73
C LYS A 133 14.32 -7.38 9.20
N PRO A 134 14.15 -8.66 9.60
CA PRO A 134 12.86 -9.22 10.03
C PRO A 134 12.16 -8.41 11.11
N LYS A 135 12.90 -7.93 12.12
CA LYS A 135 12.36 -7.10 13.20
C LYS A 135 11.77 -5.75 12.71
N GLN A 136 12.29 -5.20 11.62
CA GLN A 136 11.75 -3.98 11.00
C GLN A 136 10.47 -4.32 10.22
N ALA A 137 10.45 -5.47 9.53
CA ALA A 137 9.26 -5.95 8.84
C ALA A 137 8.09 -6.18 9.82
N ASP A 138 8.35 -6.84 10.95
CA ASP A 138 7.34 -7.02 12.00
C ASP A 138 6.74 -5.70 12.49
N ARG A 139 7.54 -4.66 12.67
CA ARG A 139 7.05 -3.33 13.03
C ARG A 139 6.20 -2.70 11.94
N TYR A 140 6.61 -2.83 10.68
CA TYR A 140 5.89 -2.27 9.54
C TYR A 140 4.48 -2.86 9.40
N TRP A 141 4.35 -4.17 9.54
CA TRP A 141 3.06 -4.86 9.43
C TRP A 141 2.13 -4.64 10.64
N LYS A 142 2.66 -4.09 11.74
CA LYS A 142 1.88 -3.65 12.91
C LYS A 142 1.39 -2.21 12.82
N ILE A 143 1.72 -1.46 11.76
CA ILE A 143 1.21 -0.10 11.56
C ILE A 143 -0.27 -0.19 11.20
N ALA A 144 -1.12 0.15 12.16
CA ALA A 144 -2.57 0.09 12.08
C ALA A 144 -3.18 1.39 12.64
N PRO A 145 -4.45 1.72 12.35
CA PRO A 145 -5.10 2.86 12.97
C PRO A 145 -5.14 2.71 14.48
N ALA A 146 -4.98 3.83 15.20
CA ALA A 146 -5.20 3.81 16.64
C ALA A 146 -6.64 3.37 16.92
N VAL A 147 -6.82 2.34 17.75
CA VAL A 147 -8.15 1.91 18.18
C VAL A 147 -8.82 3.08 18.87
N THR A 148 -9.94 3.56 18.31
CA THR A 148 -10.74 4.65 18.88
C THR A 148 -11.19 4.26 20.28
N GLY A 149 -10.51 4.79 21.29
CA GLY A 149 -10.76 4.49 22.72
C GLY A 149 -9.51 4.65 23.59
N LYS A 150 -8.31 4.73 23.03
CA LYS A 150 -7.09 5.07 23.77
C LYS A 150 -6.40 6.27 23.14
N LYS A 151 -6.06 7.27 23.97
CA LYS A 151 -5.40 8.54 23.62
C LYS A 151 -4.37 8.39 22.50
N VAL A 152 -4.44 9.30 21.52
CA VAL A 152 -3.37 9.56 20.55
C VAL A 152 -2.05 9.71 21.31
N VAL A 153 -1.14 8.76 21.14
CA VAL A 153 0.23 8.92 21.62
C VAL A 153 0.91 9.88 20.66
N GLN A 154 1.15 11.10 21.11
CA GLN A 154 2.05 12.02 20.41
C GLN A 154 3.44 11.38 20.41
N PHE A 155 4.00 11.13 19.22
CA PHE A 155 5.40 10.79 19.10
C PHE A 155 6.21 12.05 19.45
N ALA A 156 6.91 12.02 20.59
CA ALA A 156 7.89 13.02 20.90
C ALA A 156 9.02 12.93 19.87
N THR A 157 9.26 14.00 19.13
CA THR A 157 10.47 14.19 18.33
C THR A 157 11.64 14.32 19.29
N ALA A 158 12.58 13.39 19.22
CA ALA A 158 13.93 13.55 19.76
C ALA A 158 14.84 14.03 18.64
#